data_20ff03ec7b3ce42eb16bf8e7ce86fc99
#
_entry.id   20ff03ec7b3ce42eb16bf8e7ce86fc99
#
_cell.length_a   1.000
_cell.length_b   1.000
_cell.length_c   1.000
_cell.angle_alpha   90.00
_cell.angle_beta   90.00
_cell.angle_gamma   90.00
#
_symmetry.space_group_name_H-M   'P 1'
#
loop_
_entity.id
_entity.type
_entity.pdbx_description
1 polymer ?
#
loop_
_entity_poly.entity_id
_entity_poly.type
_entity_poly.pdbx_seq_one_letter_code
_entity_poly.pdbx_strand_id
1 'polypeptide(L)'
;MDYRDVEPLREILHRVLVRYLTVTPAGLILDKDERPRAKVEARILSFGGARTLYRKRKPVCRSLDGVAAVTDPSKACAECEDRQRCTPQVRLDLIVEQRALRCLLAFTSARNFLEYEARLRRDGVFIEQVLHQISVVDRGTWGELRFSLLDPS
;
A
#
# COMPACT_ATOMS: atom_id res chain seq x y z
N MET A 1 9.44 -4.07 -30.38
CA MET A 1 9.21 -4.61 -29.01
C MET A 1 7.71 -4.75 -28.81
N ASP A 2 7.23 -5.97 -28.61
CA ASP A 2 5.81 -6.19 -28.39
C ASP A 2 5.41 -5.63 -27.02
N TYR A 3 4.29 -4.93 -26.97
CA TYR A 3 3.74 -4.37 -25.72
C TYR A 3 3.59 -5.44 -24.63
N ARG A 4 3.36 -6.69 -25.02
CA ARG A 4 3.24 -7.83 -24.10
C ARG A 4 4.55 -8.19 -23.41
N ASP A 5 5.70 -7.82 -23.98
CA ASP A 5 7.01 -8.11 -23.40
C ASP A 5 7.45 -7.04 -22.37
N VAL A 6 6.78 -5.87 -22.37
CA VAL A 6 7.11 -4.75 -21.48
C VAL A 6 6.45 -4.89 -20.10
N GLU A 7 5.28 -5.54 -20.02
CA GLU A 7 4.55 -5.69 -18.74
C GLU A 7 5.30 -6.51 -17.70
N PRO A 8 5.89 -7.67 -18.01
CA PRO A 8 6.69 -8.41 -17.03
C PRO A 8 7.93 -7.62 -16.58
N LEU A 9 8.55 -6.88 -17.49
CA LEU A 9 9.70 -6.05 -17.18
C LEU A 9 9.31 -4.89 -16.26
N ARG A 10 8.14 -4.29 -16.50
CA ARG A 10 7.56 -3.25 -15.66
C ARG A 10 7.33 -3.73 -14.24
N GLU A 11 6.78 -4.92 -14.07
CA GLU A 11 6.56 -5.53 -12.76
C GLU A 11 7.87 -5.82 -12.03
N ILE A 12 8.89 -6.30 -12.74
CA ILE A 12 10.22 -6.56 -12.18
C ILE A 12 10.87 -5.25 -11.75
N LEU A 13 10.86 -4.23 -12.60
CA LEU A 13 11.38 -2.91 -12.29
C LEU A 13 10.61 -2.27 -11.13
N HIS A 14 9.30 -2.44 -11.10
CA HIS A 14 8.45 -1.94 -10.02
C HIS A 14 8.82 -2.59 -8.68
N ARG A 15 9.06 -3.90 -8.66
CA ARG A 15 9.50 -4.63 -7.46
C ARG A 15 10.87 -4.19 -6.97
N VAL A 16 11.80 -3.87 -7.90
CA VAL A 16 13.17 -3.49 -7.56
C VAL A 16 13.28 -2.02 -7.19
N LEU A 17 12.53 -1.14 -7.86
CA LEU A 17 12.64 0.32 -7.71
C LEU A 17 11.65 0.92 -6.72
N VAL A 18 10.54 0.24 -6.44
CA VAL A 18 9.54 0.75 -5.50
C VAL A 18 9.97 0.44 -4.07
N ARG A 19 10.08 1.48 -3.27
CA ARG A 19 10.39 1.38 -1.84
C ARG A 19 9.10 1.36 -1.05
N TYR A 20 9.14 0.73 0.12
CA TYR A 20 8.00 0.71 1.03
C TYR A 20 8.01 1.94 1.92
N LEU A 21 6.85 2.57 2.03
CA LEU A 21 6.59 3.60 3.02
C LEU A 21 6.48 2.93 4.38
N THR A 22 7.26 3.38 5.36
CA THR A 22 7.19 2.86 6.71
C THR A 22 6.26 3.71 7.56
N VAL A 23 5.32 3.07 8.24
CA VAL A 23 4.37 3.73 9.11
C VAL A 23 4.78 3.47 10.56
N THR A 24 4.98 4.54 11.33
CA THR A 24 5.32 4.47 12.75
C THR A 24 4.35 5.35 13.56
N PRO A 25 4.26 5.16 14.90
CA PRO A 25 3.47 6.09 15.72
C PRO A 25 3.91 7.55 15.58
N ALA A 26 5.20 7.79 15.32
CA ALA A 26 5.75 9.13 15.16
C ALA A 26 5.45 9.74 13.77
N GLY A 27 5.06 8.93 12.78
CA GLY A 27 4.75 9.42 11.45
C GLY A 27 5.20 8.48 10.33
N LEU A 28 5.21 9.03 9.12
CA LEU A 28 5.55 8.34 7.89
C LEU A 28 7.04 8.54 7.58
N ILE A 29 7.74 7.45 7.32
CA ILE A 29 9.15 7.47 6.95
C ILE A 29 9.26 7.10 5.46
N LEU A 30 9.66 8.08 4.65
CA LEU A 30 9.78 7.90 3.20
C LEU A 30 11.07 7.20 2.82
N ASP A 31 12.14 7.45 3.57
CA ASP A 31 13.43 6.79 3.43
C ASP A 31 14.02 6.59 4.83
N LYS A 32 14.79 5.52 5.00
CA LYS A 32 15.36 5.10 6.30
C LYS A 32 16.14 6.19 7.04
N ASP A 33 16.73 7.14 6.31
CA ASP A 33 17.54 8.21 6.88
C ASP A 33 16.75 9.51 7.11
N GLU A 34 15.45 9.51 6.80
CA GLU A 34 14.61 10.68 6.96
C GLU A 34 13.81 10.62 8.26
N ARG A 35 13.44 11.81 8.74
CA ARG A 35 12.60 11.93 9.93
C ARG A 35 11.15 11.53 9.63
N PRO A 36 10.45 10.96 10.60
CA PRO A 36 9.01 10.70 10.44
C PRO A 36 8.23 11.99 10.18
N ARG A 37 7.26 11.90 9.27
CA ARG A 37 6.37 13.01 8.94
C ARG A 37 4.96 12.69 9.42
N ALA A 38 4.33 13.64 10.11
CA ALA A 38 2.97 13.48 10.60
C ALA A 38 1.96 13.38 9.45
N LYS A 39 2.24 14.03 8.33
CA LYS A 39 1.39 14.03 7.14
C LYS A 39 2.22 14.22 5.87
N VAL A 40 1.71 13.68 4.76
CA VAL A 40 2.30 13.87 3.42
C VAL A 40 1.19 14.10 2.41
N GLU A 41 1.55 14.78 1.32
CA GLU A 41 0.71 14.86 0.12
C GLU A 41 1.08 13.72 -0.81
N ALA A 42 0.09 13.03 -1.35
CA ALA A 42 0.30 11.86 -2.18
C ALA A 42 -0.66 11.77 -3.33
N ARG A 43 -0.18 11.21 -4.44
CA ARG A 43 -1.03 10.67 -5.49
C ARG A 43 -1.12 9.17 -5.30
N ILE A 44 -2.30 8.62 -5.49
CA ILE A 44 -2.50 7.17 -5.44
C ILE A 44 -2.61 6.69 -6.88
N LEU A 45 -1.62 5.90 -7.31
CA LEU A 45 -1.57 5.38 -8.67
C LEU A 45 -2.47 4.17 -8.86
N SER A 46 -2.49 3.30 -7.85
CA SER A 46 -3.32 2.11 -7.86
C SER A 46 -3.48 1.58 -6.44
N PHE A 47 -4.48 0.75 -6.24
CA PHE A 47 -4.68 0.02 -4.99
C PHE A 47 -5.29 -1.34 -5.29
N GLY A 48 -5.15 -2.26 -4.35
CA GLY A 48 -5.72 -3.60 -4.50
C GLY A 48 -5.55 -4.41 -3.23
N GLY A 49 -6.12 -5.61 -3.23
CA GLY A 49 -5.95 -6.55 -2.13
C GLY A 49 -4.54 -7.10 -2.09
N ALA A 50 -4.04 -7.34 -0.88
CA ALA A 50 -2.75 -7.97 -0.63
C ALA A 50 -2.87 -8.89 0.58
N ARG A 51 -1.86 -9.74 0.80
CA ARG A 51 -1.79 -10.65 1.93
C ARG A 51 -0.35 -10.79 2.38
N THR A 52 -0.14 -10.92 3.68
CA THR A 52 1.18 -11.21 4.23
C THR A 52 1.04 -12.25 5.33
N LEU A 53 1.86 -13.30 5.26
CA LEU A 53 2.02 -14.28 6.32
C LEU A 53 3.18 -13.85 7.20
N TYR A 54 2.90 -13.63 8.48
CA TYR A 54 3.90 -13.27 9.47
C TYR A 54 4.18 -14.47 10.39
N ARG A 55 5.46 -14.70 10.67
CA ARG A 55 5.91 -15.64 11.72
C ARG A 55 6.90 -14.90 12.60
N LYS A 56 6.66 -14.91 13.90
CA LYS A 56 7.49 -14.18 14.89
C LYS A 56 7.68 -12.71 14.49
N ARG A 57 6.59 -12.07 14.02
CA ARG A 57 6.54 -10.67 13.58
C ARG A 57 7.35 -10.36 12.31
N LYS A 58 7.84 -11.40 11.61
CA LYS A 58 8.56 -11.22 10.34
C LYS A 58 7.71 -11.72 9.18
N PRO A 59 7.68 -10.99 8.06
CA PRO A 59 6.98 -11.46 6.86
C PRO A 59 7.75 -12.64 6.25
N VAL A 60 7.07 -13.78 6.07
CA VAL A 60 7.65 -14.98 5.45
C VAL A 60 7.06 -15.29 4.09
N CYS A 61 5.86 -14.78 3.80
CA CYS A 61 5.22 -14.90 2.49
C CYS A 61 4.33 -13.68 2.26
N ARG A 62 4.35 -13.18 1.04
CA ARG A 62 3.54 -12.00 0.68
C ARG A 62 2.93 -12.18 -0.70
N SER A 63 1.68 -11.75 -0.83
CA SER A 63 1.02 -11.59 -2.12
C SER A 63 0.61 -10.13 -2.26
N LEU A 64 0.99 -9.50 -3.39
CA LEU A 64 0.67 -8.10 -3.67
C LEU A 64 -0.66 -7.92 -4.40
N ASP A 65 -1.27 -9.01 -4.86
CA ASP A 65 -2.57 -9.01 -5.52
C ASP A 65 -3.62 -9.85 -4.80
N GLY A 66 -3.22 -10.56 -3.74
CA GLY A 66 -4.09 -11.48 -3.03
C GLY A 66 -4.32 -12.82 -3.74
N VAL A 67 -3.72 -13.03 -4.91
CA VAL A 67 -3.94 -14.20 -5.76
C VAL A 67 -2.74 -15.14 -5.76
N ALA A 68 -1.52 -14.61 -5.92
CA ALA A 68 -0.29 -15.40 -5.99
C ALA A 68 0.80 -14.81 -5.11
N ALA A 69 1.69 -15.67 -4.60
CA ALA A 69 2.82 -15.26 -3.79
C ALA A 69 3.90 -14.56 -4.64
N VAL A 70 4.50 -13.51 -4.09
CA VAL A 70 5.55 -12.74 -4.78
C VAL A 70 6.79 -13.60 -5.03
N THR A 71 7.17 -14.43 -4.05
CA THR A 71 8.37 -15.27 -4.14
C THR A 71 8.18 -16.52 -5.02
N ASP A 72 6.94 -16.95 -5.19
CA ASP A 72 6.56 -18.08 -6.02
C ASP A 72 5.23 -17.80 -6.71
N PRO A 73 5.26 -17.22 -7.93
CA PRO A 73 4.03 -16.88 -8.65
C PRO A 73 3.14 -18.07 -9.01
N SER A 74 3.70 -19.30 -8.99
CA SER A 74 2.91 -20.52 -9.23
C SER A 74 2.06 -20.91 -8.01
N LYS A 75 2.36 -20.38 -6.83
CA LYS A 75 1.65 -20.67 -5.59
C LYS A 75 0.41 -19.77 -5.47
N ALA A 76 -0.76 -20.37 -5.69
CA ALA A 76 -2.03 -19.65 -5.56
C ALA A 76 -2.44 -19.48 -4.10
N CYS A 77 -2.80 -18.27 -3.70
CA CYS A 77 -3.24 -17.97 -2.34
C CYS A 77 -4.53 -18.72 -1.98
N ALA A 78 -5.43 -18.93 -2.95
CA ALA A 78 -6.69 -19.64 -2.75
C ALA A 78 -6.48 -21.10 -2.32
N GLU A 79 -5.38 -21.74 -2.73
CA GLU A 79 -5.03 -23.13 -2.43
C GLU A 79 -3.97 -23.25 -1.34
N CYS A 80 -3.49 -22.14 -0.80
CA CYS A 80 -2.44 -22.13 0.22
C CYS A 80 -3.00 -22.60 1.57
N GLU A 81 -2.29 -23.52 2.22
CA GLU A 81 -2.64 -24.03 3.55
C GLU A 81 -2.65 -22.94 4.61
N ASP A 82 -1.79 -21.92 4.44
CA ASP A 82 -1.62 -20.82 5.39
C ASP A 82 -2.55 -19.63 5.11
N ARG A 83 -3.44 -19.72 4.14
CA ARG A 83 -4.32 -18.60 3.74
C ARG A 83 -5.07 -17.97 4.90
N GLN A 84 -5.59 -18.78 5.82
CA GLN A 84 -6.34 -18.32 6.99
C GLN A 84 -5.47 -17.58 8.01
N ARG A 85 -4.15 -17.81 7.96
CA ARG A 85 -3.17 -17.20 8.87
C ARG A 85 -2.57 -15.93 8.27
N CYS A 86 -2.76 -15.68 6.98
CA CYS A 86 -2.30 -14.45 6.34
C CYS A 86 -3.11 -13.26 6.81
N THR A 87 -2.43 -12.14 7.07
CA THR A 87 -3.08 -10.86 7.32
C THR A 87 -3.54 -10.29 5.99
N PRO A 88 -4.85 -10.09 5.78
CA PRO A 88 -5.33 -9.38 4.60
C PRO A 88 -4.97 -7.91 4.70
N GLN A 89 -4.56 -7.33 3.59
CA GLN A 89 -4.07 -5.96 3.51
C GLN A 89 -4.62 -5.27 2.27
N VAL A 90 -4.53 -3.96 2.26
CA VAL A 90 -4.73 -3.15 1.06
C VAL A 90 -3.37 -2.60 0.64
N ARG A 91 -2.99 -2.89 -0.61
CA ARG A 91 -1.78 -2.33 -1.20
C ARG A 91 -2.11 -0.98 -1.81
N LEU A 92 -1.33 0.04 -1.47
CA LEU A 92 -1.34 1.33 -2.13
C LEU A 92 -0.02 1.53 -2.87
N ASP A 93 -0.10 1.93 -4.13
CA ASP A 93 1.05 2.41 -4.89
C ASP A 93 0.93 3.93 -5.00
N LEU A 94 1.93 4.63 -4.49
CA LEU A 94 1.87 6.07 -4.23
C LEU A 94 3.00 6.80 -4.94
N ILE A 95 2.76 8.07 -5.23
CA ILE A 95 3.82 9.04 -5.52
C ILE A 95 3.79 10.09 -4.42
N VAL A 96 4.90 10.22 -3.69
CA VAL A 96 5.13 11.24 -2.68
C VAL A 96 6.44 11.93 -3.00
N GLU A 97 6.42 13.25 -3.21
CA GLU A 97 7.62 14.03 -3.55
C GLU A 97 8.40 13.43 -4.73
N GLN A 98 7.70 13.02 -5.78
CA GLN A 98 8.26 12.41 -6.98
C GLN A 98 8.93 11.04 -6.74
N ARG A 99 8.66 10.41 -5.60
CA ARG A 99 9.13 9.07 -5.26
C ARG A 99 7.99 8.07 -5.38
N ALA A 100 8.27 6.93 -6.01
CA ALA A 100 7.32 5.82 -6.07
C ALA A 100 7.45 5.00 -4.79
N LEU A 101 6.37 4.92 -4.03
CA LEU A 101 6.33 4.22 -2.74
C LEU A 101 5.16 3.25 -2.70
N ARG A 102 5.32 2.17 -1.98
CA ARG A 102 4.27 1.19 -1.73
C ARG A 102 3.96 1.13 -0.24
N CYS A 103 2.69 1.08 0.08
CA CYS A 103 2.23 0.95 1.45
C CYS A 103 1.23 -0.20 1.55
N LEU A 104 1.43 -1.06 2.54
CA LEU A 104 0.51 -2.15 2.83
C LEU A 104 -0.28 -1.77 4.08
N LEU A 105 -1.59 -1.61 3.92
CA LEU A 105 -2.50 -1.23 5.00
C LEU A 105 -3.18 -2.45 5.56
N ALA A 106 -3.26 -2.53 6.89
CA ALA A 106 -3.99 -3.60 7.56
C ALA A 106 -5.01 -3.02 8.54
N PHE A 107 -6.02 -3.81 8.87
CA PHE A 107 -7.02 -3.51 9.91
C PHE A 107 -7.62 -2.11 9.79
N THR A 108 -7.43 -1.26 10.80
CA THR A 108 -8.04 0.08 10.86
C THR A 108 -7.62 0.98 9.71
N SER A 109 -6.34 0.99 9.36
CA SER A 109 -5.83 1.79 8.24
C SER A 109 -6.42 1.34 6.91
N ALA A 110 -6.54 0.03 6.69
CA ALA A 110 -7.17 -0.52 5.49
C ALA A 110 -8.65 -0.12 5.41
N ARG A 111 -9.37 -0.22 6.52
CA ARG A 111 -10.77 0.20 6.60
C ARG A 111 -10.92 1.69 6.32
N ASN A 112 -10.08 2.52 6.91
CA ASN A 112 -10.10 3.96 6.70
C ASN A 112 -9.92 4.30 5.21
N PHE A 113 -8.99 3.63 4.54
CA PHE A 113 -8.77 3.84 3.12
C PHE A 113 -9.97 3.40 2.28
N LEU A 114 -10.52 2.21 2.52
CA LEU A 114 -11.65 1.69 1.75
C LEU A 114 -12.90 2.54 1.92
N GLU A 115 -13.17 3.03 3.12
CA GLU A 115 -14.28 3.94 3.40
C GLU A 115 -14.09 5.28 2.68
N TYR A 116 -12.87 5.80 2.68
CA TYR A 116 -12.51 7.04 2.00
C TYR A 116 -12.67 6.90 0.48
N GLU A 117 -12.13 5.84 -0.11
CA GLU A 117 -12.24 5.57 -1.54
C GLU A 117 -13.70 5.41 -1.97
N ALA A 118 -14.49 4.66 -1.22
CA ALA A 118 -15.90 4.45 -1.51
C ALA A 118 -16.70 5.76 -1.46
N ARG A 119 -16.38 6.64 -0.51
CA ARG A 119 -17.02 7.94 -0.38
C ARG A 119 -16.69 8.85 -1.56
N LEU A 120 -15.43 8.93 -1.98
CA LEU A 120 -15.03 9.70 -3.15
C LEU A 120 -15.70 9.16 -4.41
N ARG A 121 -15.74 7.86 -4.59
CA ARG A 121 -16.36 7.22 -5.76
C ARG A 121 -17.87 7.52 -5.83
N ARG A 122 -18.56 7.54 -4.71
CA ARG A 122 -19.98 7.94 -4.65
C ARG A 122 -20.18 9.39 -5.11
N ASP A 123 -19.21 10.23 -4.84
CA ASP A 123 -19.23 11.64 -5.26
C ASP A 123 -18.69 11.84 -6.70
N GLY A 124 -18.43 10.74 -7.42
CA GLY A 124 -17.92 10.78 -8.78
C GLY A 124 -16.44 11.11 -8.89
N VAL A 125 -15.71 11.01 -7.79
CA VAL A 125 -14.26 11.31 -7.74
C VAL A 125 -13.47 10.00 -7.73
N PHE A 126 -12.58 9.83 -8.72
CA PHE A 126 -11.70 8.67 -8.78
C PHE A 126 -10.41 8.94 -8.02
N ILE A 127 -10.00 7.96 -7.23
CA ILE A 127 -8.85 8.07 -6.32
C ILE A 127 -7.56 8.46 -7.05
N GLU A 128 -7.38 7.98 -8.29
CA GLU A 128 -6.17 8.22 -9.07
C GLU A 128 -6.09 9.61 -9.68
N GLN A 129 -7.19 10.36 -9.67
CA GLN A 129 -7.31 11.65 -10.36
C GLN A 129 -7.05 12.86 -9.48
N VAL A 130 -6.92 12.67 -8.17
CA VAL A 130 -6.85 13.77 -7.22
C VAL A 130 -5.67 13.59 -6.28
N LEU A 131 -5.30 14.69 -5.62
CA LEU A 131 -4.26 14.66 -4.58
C LEU A 131 -4.90 14.37 -3.22
N HIS A 132 -4.18 13.63 -2.41
CA HIS A 132 -4.62 13.21 -1.09
C HIS A 132 -3.65 13.69 -0.02
N GLN A 133 -4.17 13.90 1.16
CA GLN A 133 -3.37 14.03 2.36
C GLN A 133 -3.44 12.72 3.14
N ILE A 134 -2.29 12.15 3.45
CA ILE A 134 -2.17 10.97 4.29
C ILE A 134 -1.54 11.43 5.59
N SER A 135 -2.20 11.14 6.71
CA SER A 135 -1.72 11.52 8.04
C SER A 135 -1.67 10.30 8.94
N VAL A 136 -0.87 10.41 10.00
CA VAL A 136 -0.71 9.36 11.00
C VAL A 136 -1.29 9.81 12.32
N VAL A 137 -2.10 8.96 12.93
CA VAL A 137 -2.55 9.11 14.32
C VAL A 137 -1.74 8.15 15.16
N ASP A 138 -1.08 8.68 16.19
CA ASP A 138 -0.30 7.89 17.14
C ASP A 138 -1.24 7.05 18.02
N ARG A 139 -1.08 5.72 17.97
CA ARG A 139 -1.84 4.78 18.80
C ARG A 139 -0.95 4.08 19.85
N GLY A 140 0.20 4.66 20.15
CA GLY A 140 1.14 4.13 21.13
C GLY A 140 2.15 3.18 20.52
N THR A 141 1.74 1.99 20.14
CA THR A 141 2.62 0.96 19.57
C THR A 141 2.56 0.89 18.03
N TRP A 142 1.61 1.59 17.42
CA TRP A 142 1.41 1.59 15.97
C TRP A 142 0.85 2.94 15.51
N GLY A 143 0.93 3.19 14.20
CA GLY A 143 0.39 4.39 13.57
C GLY A 143 -0.82 4.05 12.73
N GLU A 144 -1.92 4.78 12.95
CA GLU A 144 -3.13 4.66 12.14
C GLU A 144 -3.08 5.66 11.00
N LEU A 145 -3.25 5.19 9.78
CA LEU A 145 -3.32 6.08 8.62
C LEU A 145 -4.73 6.61 8.41
N ARG A 146 -4.82 7.90 8.15
CA ARG A 146 -6.04 8.59 7.77
C ARG A 146 -5.84 9.31 6.45
N PHE A 147 -6.92 9.39 5.68
CA PHE A 147 -6.93 9.89 4.32
C PHE A 147 -7.93 11.02 4.18
N SER A 148 -7.52 12.09 3.53
CA SER A 148 -8.41 13.19 3.19
C SER A 148 -8.06 13.77 1.83
N LEU A 149 -9.04 14.37 1.18
CA LEU A 149 -8.84 15.05 -0.09
C LEU A 149 -8.06 16.34 0.17
N LEU A 150 -7.00 16.54 -0.59
CA LEU A 150 -6.25 17.79 -0.50
C LEU A 150 -7.08 18.89 -1.18
N ASP A 151 -7.30 19.98 -0.46
CA ASP A 151 -8.05 21.10 -1.01
C ASP A 151 -7.26 21.74 -2.15
N PRO A 152 -7.84 21.87 -3.36
CA PRO A 152 -7.14 22.45 -4.51
C PRO A 152 -6.94 23.95 -4.45
N SER A 153 -7.39 24.62 -3.40
CA SER A 153 -7.22 26.07 -3.27
C SER A 153 -5.78 26.52 -3.11
#